data_0b6dd2c8cae51afff376991c1b810398
#
_entry.id   0b6dd2c8cae51afff376991c1b810398
#
_cell.length_a   1.000
_cell.length_b   1.000
_cell.length_c   1.000
_cell.angle_alpha   90.00
_cell.angle_beta   90.00
_cell.angle_gamma   90.00
#
_symmetry.space_group_name_H-M   'P 1'
#
loop_
_entity.id
_entity.type
_entity.pdbx_description
1 polymer ?
#
loop_
_entity_poly.entity_id
_entity_poly.type
_entity_poly.pdbx_seq_one_letter_code
_entity_poly.pdbx_strand_id
1 'polypeptide(L)'
;IPIHVIRERKVFYNTVSAGTGSFLDSDEYEMISSPDIPEAATFGVYVDGDSMEPRYHNKDLIWIEQTACLDDGEIGIFYLDGNAYVKKFQNNRLGIYLISLNKKYDPIPVTENSSFKIFGRVLS
;
A
#
# COMPACT_ATOMS: atom_id res chain seq x y z
N ILE A 1 19.36 -19.47 23.04
CA ILE A 1 18.51 -18.31 23.34
C ILE A 1 18.23 -17.57 22.05
N PRO A 2 16.96 -17.46 21.65
CA PRO A 2 16.64 -16.72 20.45
C PRO A 2 17.03 -15.25 20.59
N ILE A 3 17.71 -14.74 19.59
CA ILE A 3 18.04 -13.33 19.53
C ILE A 3 16.92 -12.63 18.77
N HIS A 4 16.25 -11.70 19.44
CA HIS A 4 15.23 -10.89 18.79
C HIS A 4 15.91 -9.69 18.13
N VAL A 5 15.84 -9.63 16.81
CA VAL A 5 16.31 -8.48 16.07
C VAL A 5 15.18 -7.45 16.04
N ILE A 6 15.45 -6.29 16.61
CA ILE A 6 14.50 -5.17 16.55
C ILE A 6 14.79 -4.40 15.27
N ARG A 7 13.76 -4.22 14.46
CA ARG A 7 13.83 -3.44 13.25
C ARG A 7 13.13 -2.11 13.44
N GLU A 8 13.54 -1.14 12.66
CA GLU A 8 12.98 0.20 12.70
C GLU A 8 12.60 0.61 11.28
N ARG A 9 11.38 1.09 11.10
CA ARG A 9 10.88 1.51 9.78
C ARG A 9 10.04 2.76 9.91
N LYS A 10 10.03 3.55 8.83
CA LYS A 10 9.09 4.65 8.67
C LYS A 10 7.69 4.11 8.44
N VAL A 11 6.71 4.71 9.08
CA VAL A 11 5.29 4.42 8.86
C VAL A 11 4.60 5.69 8.45
N PHE A 12 4.02 5.67 7.25
CA PHE A 12 3.36 6.84 6.66
C PHE A 12 1.85 6.78 6.87
N TYR A 13 1.25 7.96 6.91
CA TYR A 13 -0.20 8.07 6.91
C TYR A 13 -0.69 8.02 5.46
N ASN A 14 -1.63 7.12 5.17
CA ASN A 14 -2.13 6.86 3.80
C ASN A 14 -2.89 8.06 3.22
N THR A 15 -3.28 9.02 4.06
CA THR A 15 -3.96 10.23 3.62
C THR A 15 -3.03 11.27 2.98
N VAL A 16 -1.73 11.02 3.00
CA VAL A 16 -0.79 11.96 2.42
C VAL A 16 -0.95 11.96 0.91
N SER A 17 -1.63 12.96 0.40
CA SER A 17 -1.72 13.19 -1.02
C SER A 17 -0.37 13.64 -1.53
N ALA A 18 0.24 12.84 -2.35
CA ALA A 18 1.50 13.21 -2.94
C ALA A 18 1.24 13.99 -4.22
N GLY A 19 1.19 15.30 -4.13
CA GLY A 19 1.14 16.14 -5.33
C GLY A 19 2.32 15.88 -6.28
N THR A 20 3.37 15.23 -5.78
CA THR A 20 4.55 14.85 -6.56
C THR A 20 4.52 13.41 -7.04
N GLY A 21 3.50 12.63 -6.68
CA GLY A 21 3.42 11.22 -7.01
C GLY A 21 4.30 10.31 -6.14
N SER A 22 4.85 10.82 -5.04
CA SER A 22 5.65 10.03 -4.11
C SER A 22 5.37 10.45 -2.67
N PHE A 23 4.51 9.71 -1.97
CA PHE A 23 4.28 9.96 -0.56
C PHE A 23 5.50 9.55 0.30
N LEU A 24 6.43 8.77 -0.25
CA LEU A 24 7.67 8.39 0.44
C LEU A 24 8.59 9.58 0.72
N ASP A 25 8.39 10.69 0.01
CA ASP A 25 9.12 11.93 0.21
C ASP A 25 8.43 12.83 1.26
N SER A 26 7.31 12.40 1.80
CA SER A 26 6.57 13.14 2.83
C SER A 26 7.33 13.15 4.15
N ASP A 27 7.22 14.26 4.88
CA ASP A 27 7.69 14.36 6.26
C ASP A 27 6.64 13.85 7.27
N GLU A 28 5.47 13.43 6.79
CA GLU A 28 4.37 12.96 7.64
C GLU A 28 4.48 11.45 7.88
N TYR A 29 5.45 11.08 8.70
CA TYR A 29 5.65 9.70 9.10
C TYR A 29 6.06 9.64 10.57
N GLU A 30 5.98 8.44 11.14
CA GLU A 30 6.57 8.14 12.44
C GLU A 30 7.54 6.97 12.31
N MET A 31 8.51 6.89 13.22
CA MET A 31 9.44 5.75 13.29
C MET A 31 8.88 4.73 14.26
N ILE A 32 8.75 3.50 13.80
CA ILE A 32 8.31 2.39 14.65
C ILE A 32 9.43 1.37 14.75
N SER A 33 9.72 0.96 15.98
CA SER A 33 10.71 -0.08 16.28
C SER A 33 9.99 -1.27 16.89
N SER A 34 10.19 -2.45 16.32
CA SER A 34 9.54 -3.66 16.81
C SER A 34 10.24 -4.90 16.29
N PRO A 35 10.27 -5.99 17.09
CA PRO A 35 10.74 -7.29 16.59
C PRO A 35 9.73 -7.94 15.61
N ASP A 36 8.49 -7.44 15.56
CA ASP A 36 7.43 -8.01 14.72
C ASP A 36 7.42 -7.47 13.30
N ILE A 37 8.27 -6.48 13.00
CA ILE A 37 8.37 -5.94 11.65
C ILE A 37 9.00 -7.00 10.74
N PRO A 38 8.32 -7.38 9.62
CA PRO A 38 8.92 -8.31 8.66
C PRO A 38 10.25 -7.79 8.12
N GLU A 39 11.21 -8.68 7.95
CA GLU A 39 12.53 -8.29 7.41
C GLU A 39 12.40 -7.65 6.03
N ALA A 40 11.50 -8.15 5.19
CA ALA A 40 11.29 -7.64 3.85
C ALA A 40 10.59 -6.27 3.81
N ALA A 41 10.03 -5.81 4.94
CA ALA A 41 9.35 -4.52 4.98
C ALA A 41 10.30 -3.37 4.75
N THR A 42 9.98 -2.51 3.81
CA THR A 42 10.72 -1.28 3.55
C THR A 42 10.13 -0.13 4.36
N PHE A 43 8.81 -0.11 4.47
CA PHE A 43 8.07 0.91 5.23
C PHE A 43 6.70 0.36 5.61
N GLY A 44 5.97 1.11 6.42
CA GLY A 44 4.60 0.79 6.75
C GLY A 44 3.66 1.94 6.40
N VAL A 45 2.37 1.63 6.33
CA VAL A 45 1.31 2.64 6.16
C VAL A 45 0.14 2.28 7.04
N TYR A 46 -0.62 3.29 7.46
CA TYR A 46 -1.90 3.10 8.10
C TYR A 46 -2.99 3.08 7.04
N VAL A 47 -3.88 2.10 7.12
CA VAL A 47 -5.02 1.98 6.22
C VAL A 47 -6.01 3.10 6.51
N ASP A 48 -6.53 3.75 5.46
CA ASP A 48 -7.53 4.78 5.57
C ASP A 48 -8.84 4.30 4.92
N GLY A 49 -9.89 4.25 5.73
CA GLY A 49 -11.21 3.84 5.26
C GLY A 49 -11.45 2.34 5.32
N ASP A 50 -12.54 1.91 4.70
CA ASP A 50 -13.07 0.55 4.80
C ASP A 50 -13.03 -0.25 3.50
N SER A 51 -12.36 0.26 2.47
CA SER A 51 -12.39 -0.36 1.14
C SER A 51 -11.72 -1.73 1.08
N MET A 52 -10.88 -2.05 2.05
CA MET A 52 -10.17 -3.33 2.10
C MET A 52 -10.69 -4.28 3.17
N GLU A 53 -11.85 -3.95 3.76
CA GLU A 53 -12.52 -4.88 4.66
C GLU A 53 -13.09 -6.07 3.87
N PRO A 54 -13.12 -7.25 4.46
CA PRO A 54 -12.88 -7.55 5.88
C PRO A 54 -11.41 -7.81 6.26
N ARG A 55 -10.50 -7.80 5.29
CA ARG A 55 -9.10 -8.17 5.55
C ARG A 55 -8.33 -7.10 6.32
N TYR A 56 -8.51 -5.83 5.95
CA TYR A 56 -7.87 -4.70 6.60
C TYR A 56 -8.93 -3.68 7.00
N HIS A 57 -8.78 -3.14 8.20
CA HIS A 57 -9.71 -2.16 8.76
C HIS A 57 -9.06 -0.78 8.81
N ASN A 58 -9.89 0.24 8.91
CA ASN A 58 -9.41 1.61 9.06
C ASN A 58 -8.41 1.71 10.22
N LYS A 59 -7.28 2.37 9.96
CA LYS A 59 -6.18 2.57 10.91
C LYS A 59 -5.31 1.35 11.19
N ASP A 60 -5.54 0.23 10.52
CA ASP A 60 -4.62 -0.90 10.60
C ASP A 60 -3.25 -0.50 10.07
N LEU A 61 -2.21 -0.95 10.75
CA LEU A 61 -0.83 -0.80 10.28
C LEU A 61 -0.51 -1.98 9.37
N ILE A 62 -0.11 -1.69 8.15
CA ILE A 62 0.34 -2.71 7.20
C ILE A 62 1.78 -2.44 6.78
N TRP A 63 2.54 -3.52 6.57
CA TRP A 63 3.94 -3.45 6.16
C TRP A 63 4.05 -3.64 4.66
N ILE A 64 4.93 -2.87 4.04
CA ILE A 64 5.06 -2.79 2.59
C ILE A 64 6.49 -3.12 2.21
N GLU A 65 6.64 -3.99 1.23
CA GLU A 65 7.90 -4.21 0.53
C GLU A 65 7.91 -3.32 -0.70
N GLN A 66 8.86 -2.38 -0.77
CA GLN A 66 8.94 -1.47 -1.90
C GLN A 66 9.29 -2.24 -3.17
N THR A 67 8.43 -2.12 -4.18
CA THR A 67 8.63 -2.71 -5.50
C THR A 67 7.83 -1.90 -6.52
N ALA A 68 8.31 -1.87 -7.75
CA ALA A 68 7.61 -1.24 -8.87
C ALA A 68 6.74 -2.23 -9.64
N CYS A 69 6.78 -3.52 -9.29
CA CYS A 69 6.10 -4.59 -10.02
C CYS A 69 5.28 -5.46 -9.07
N LEU A 70 4.04 -5.72 -9.47
CA LEU A 70 3.16 -6.66 -8.77
C LEU A 70 2.57 -7.64 -9.78
N ASP A 71 2.28 -8.85 -9.31
CA ASP A 71 1.54 -9.82 -10.10
C ASP A 71 0.03 -9.63 -9.92
N ASP A 72 -0.74 -10.12 -10.89
CA ASP A 72 -2.19 -10.13 -10.80
C ASP A 72 -2.65 -10.79 -9.50
N GLY A 73 -3.53 -10.12 -8.77
CA GLY A 73 -4.10 -10.63 -7.52
C GLY A 73 -3.35 -10.22 -6.26
N GLU A 74 -2.16 -9.64 -6.36
CA GLU A 74 -1.44 -9.15 -5.19
C GLU A 74 -2.04 -7.87 -4.65
N ILE A 75 -1.92 -7.68 -3.35
CA ILE A 75 -2.35 -6.43 -2.69
C ILE A 75 -1.14 -5.52 -2.59
N GLY A 76 -1.32 -4.27 -2.97
CA GLY A 76 -0.26 -3.30 -2.95
C GLY A 76 -0.74 -1.90 -2.58
N ILE A 77 0.21 -0.99 -2.56
CA ILE A 77 -0.05 0.43 -2.41
C ILE A 77 0.32 1.16 -3.70
N PHE A 78 -0.57 2.04 -4.15
CA PHE A 78 -0.53 2.64 -5.47
C PHE A 78 -0.75 4.14 -5.40
N TYR A 79 -0.16 4.84 -6.36
CA TYR A 79 -0.51 6.22 -6.69
C TYR A 79 -1.35 6.19 -7.98
N LEU A 80 -2.48 6.86 -7.97
CA LEU A 80 -3.32 7.01 -9.16
C LEU A 80 -3.97 8.39 -9.15
N ASP A 81 -3.60 9.20 -10.15
CA ASP A 81 -4.19 10.52 -10.40
C ASP A 81 -4.28 11.41 -9.14
N GLY A 82 -3.21 11.46 -8.36
CA GLY A 82 -3.12 12.33 -7.19
C GLY A 82 -3.47 11.68 -5.86
N ASN A 83 -3.92 10.44 -5.86
CA ASN A 83 -4.34 9.75 -4.64
C ASN A 83 -3.52 8.49 -4.39
N ALA A 84 -3.33 8.16 -3.12
CA ALA A 84 -2.73 6.89 -2.71
C ALA A 84 -3.82 5.90 -2.34
N TYR A 85 -3.67 4.66 -2.81
CA TYR A 85 -4.64 3.60 -2.58
C TYR A 85 -3.96 2.32 -2.11
N VAL A 86 -4.59 1.64 -1.16
CA VAL A 86 -4.30 0.23 -0.86
C VAL A 86 -5.40 -0.58 -1.53
N LYS A 87 -5.03 -1.41 -2.49
CA LYS A 87 -5.99 -2.17 -3.30
C LYS A 87 -5.38 -3.50 -3.73
N LYS A 88 -6.25 -4.38 -4.23
CA LYS A 88 -5.83 -5.59 -4.92
C LYS A 88 -5.56 -5.24 -6.38
N PHE A 89 -4.41 -5.65 -6.89
CA PHE A 89 -4.00 -5.38 -8.26
C PHE A 89 -4.61 -6.40 -9.22
N GLN A 90 -5.32 -5.93 -10.21
CA GLN A 90 -5.77 -6.76 -11.32
C GLN A 90 -5.04 -6.34 -12.58
N ASN A 91 -4.34 -7.29 -13.18
CA ASN A 91 -3.65 -7.07 -14.45
C ASN A 91 -3.84 -8.33 -15.31
N ASN A 92 -4.83 -8.31 -16.16
CA ASN A 92 -5.17 -9.43 -17.02
C ASN A 92 -5.68 -8.90 -18.37
N ARG A 93 -6.20 -9.80 -19.21
CA ARG A 93 -6.68 -9.41 -20.55
C ARG A 93 -7.85 -8.43 -20.55
N LEU A 94 -8.54 -8.27 -19.41
CA LEU A 94 -9.62 -7.29 -19.28
C LEU A 94 -9.07 -5.88 -19.00
N GLY A 95 -7.80 -5.77 -18.68
CA GLY A 95 -7.13 -4.51 -18.39
C GLY A 95 -6.53 -4.46 -17.00
N ILE A 96 -6.14 -3.27 -16.59
CA ILE A 96 -5.57 -3.00 -15.28
C ILE A 96 -6.60 -2.28 -14.44
N TYR A 97 -6.87 -2.83 -13.25
CA TYR A 97 -7.84 -2.27 -12.30
C TYR A 97 -7.30 -2.36 -10.89
N LEU A 98 -7.67 -1.39 -10.07
CA LEU A 98 -7.45 -1.43 -8.62
C LEU A 98 -8.75 -1.86 -7.97
N ILE A 99 -8.71 -3.01 -7.27
CA ILE A 99 -9.90 -3.69 -6.76
C ILE A 99 -9.96 -3.54 -5.25
N SER A 100 -11.09 -3.04 -4.74
CA SER A 100 -11.39 -3.04 -3.31
C SER A 100 -11.86 -4.43 -2.90
N LEU A 101 -11.44 -4.91 -1.72
CA LEU A 101 -11.95 -6.17 -1.18
C LEU A 101 -13.39 -6.01 -0.70
N ASN A 102 -13.75 -4.80 -0.26
CA ASN A 102 -15.12 -4.47 0.09
C ASN A 102 -15.93 -4.21 -1.18
N LYS A 103 -16.90 -5.07 -1.45
CA LYS A 103 -17.64 -5.10 -2.71
C LYS A 103 -18.57 -3.92 -2.92
N LYS A 104 -18.78 -3.07 -1.92
CA LYS A 104 -19.57 -1.86 -2.12
C LYS A 104 -18.84 -0.81 -2.97
N TYR A 105 -17.54 -0.97 -3.17
CA TYR A 105 -16.73 -0.07 -4.01
C TYR A 105 -16.49 -0.69 -5.37
N ASP A 106 -16.67 0.11 -6.40
CA ASP A 106 -16.43 -0.31 -7.78
C ASP A 106 -14.94 -0.38 -8.10
N PRO A 107 -14.53 -1.25 -9.05
CA PRO A 107 -13.15 -1.26 -9.54
C PRO A 107 -12.75 0.09 -10.11
N ILE A 108 -11.50 0.47 -9.89
CA ILE A 108 -10.93 1.70 -10.42
C ILE A 108 -10.06 1.34 -11.63
N PRO A 109 -10.42 1.78 -12.85
CA PRO A 109 -9.62 1.46 -14.03
C PRO A 109 -8.32 2.26 -14.06
N VAL A 110 -7.25 1.62 -14.50
CA VAL A 110 -5.97 2.26 -14.80
C VAL A 110 -5.79 2.23 -16.30
N THR A 111 -5.75 3.40 -16.93
CA THR A 111 -5.66 3.53 -18.38
C THR A 111 -4.34 4.17 -18.78
N GLU A 112 -4.05 4.19 -20.08
CA GLU A 112 -2.84 4.87 -20.60
C GLU A 112 -2.85 6.39 -20.32
N ASN A 113 -4.02 6.97 -20.05
CA ASN A 113 -4.12 8.38 -19.68
C ASN A 113 -3.97 8.63 -18.19
N SER A 114 -3.89 7.57 -17.38
CA SER A 114 -3.75 7.68 -15.94
C SER A 114 -2.31 7.98 -15.55
N SER A 115 -2.13 8.80 -14.52
CA SER A 115 -0.85 8.94 -13.84
C SER A 115 -0.79 7.88 -12.74
N PHE A 116 -0.02 6.82 -12.95
CA PHE A 116 -0.05 5.62 -12.12
C PHE A 116 1.35 5.15 -11.75
N LYS A 117 1.50 4.78 -10.45
CA LYS A 117 2.74 4.16 -9.94
C LYS A 117 2.39 3.08 -8.93
N ILE A 118 3.18 2.02 -8.94
CA ILE A 118 3.16 0.99 -7.90
C ILE A 118 4.25 1.35 -6.90
N PHE A 119 3.88 1.50 -5.63
CA PHE A 119 4.85 1.80 -4.58
C PHE A 119 5.36 0.56 -3.87
N GLY A 120 4.54 -0.48 -3.80
CA GLY A 120 4.98 -1.67 -3.10
C GLY A 120 3.90 -2.72 -2.94
N ARG A 121 4.36 -3.85 -2.38
CA ARG A 121 3.54 -5.03 -2.07
C ARG A 121 3.20 -5.03 -0.61
N VAL A 122 1.95 -5.29 -0.28
CA VAL A 122 1.55 -5.48 1.11
C VAL A 122 2.02 -6.85 1.58
N LEU A 123 2.79 -6.85 2.65
CA LEU A 123 3.17 -8.06 3.36
C LEU A 123 2.06 -8.36 4.36
N SER A 124 1.47 -9.49 4.24
CA SER A 124 0.28 -9.85 5.03
C SER A 124 0.49 -9.85 6.52
#